data_8e10f13c062141bbb0f805f0a8e8cc5b
#
_entry.id   8e10f13c062141bbb0f805f0a8e8cc5b
#
_cell.length_a   1.000
_cell.length_b   1.000
_cell.length_c   1.000
_cell.angle_alpha   90.00
_cell.angle_beta   90.00
_cell.angle_gamma   90.00
#
_symmetry.space_group_name_H-M   'P 1'
#
loop_
_entity.id
_entity.type
_entity.pdbx_description
1 polymer ?
#
loop_
_entity_poly.entity_id
_entity_poly.type
_entity_poly.pdbx_seq_one_letter_code
_entity_poly.pdbx_strand_id
1 'polypeptide(L)'
;IWGDSITYGAGDSEALGWVGRLRKLLEKNDDVSVYNFGICGDTTDDLLKRFSIEADAIKPNVVVFAIGINDSKYPVGETENVISLEKYKQNMRELLKLAKNYTDKVVIVGATKADEALTRKSGTRFVNAVIQTYNDFLKEFSESEGLTFVDIFDVLDINTDLDDGLHPNAQGYGKLFGTIKNFVK
;
A
#
# COMPACT_ATOMS: atom_id res chain seq x y z
N ILE A 1 8.61 1.09 5.53
CA ILE A 1 7.49 0.80 4.63
C ILE A 1 6.21 0.98 5.43
N TRP A 2 5.35 1.90 5.01
CA TRP A 2 4.08 2.25 5.66
C TRP A 2 2.91 1.87 4.75
N GLY A 3 1.87 1.30 5.35
CA GLY A 3 0.69 0.88 4.61
C GLY A 3 -0.36 0.21 5.48
N ASP A 4 -1.21 -0.55 4.83
CA ASP A 4 -2.37 -1.24 5.39
C ASP A 4 -2.14 -2.76 5.58
N SER A 5 -3.22 -3.54 5.53
CA SER A 5 -3.19 -5.01 5.68
C SER A 5 -2.38 -5.73 4.59
N ILE A 6 -2.32 -5.18 3.37
CA ILE A 6 -1.52 -5.77 2.28
C ILE A 6 -0.02 -5.54 2.54
N THR A 7 0.34 -4.41 3.12
CA THR A 7 1.71 -4.14 3.59
C THR A 7 2.06 -5.02 4.79
N TYR A 8 1.12 -5.19 5.73
CA TYR A 8 1.26 -6.10 6.87
C TYR A 8 1.53 -7.53 6.43
N GLY A 9 0.86 -8.01 5.38
CA GLY A 9 0.96 -9.36 4.85
C GLY A 9 -0.23 -10.25 5.20
N ALA A 10 -1.42 -9.67 5.40
CA ALA A 10 -2.64 -10.42 5.69
C ALA A 10 -2.98 -11.38 4.53
N GLY A 11 -3.46 -12.59 4.85
CA GLY A 11 -3.76 -13.64 3.87
C GLY A 11 -2.57 -14.51 3.44
N ASP A 12 -1.34 -14.16 3.82
CA ASP A 12 -0.16 -14.93 3.47
C ASP A 12 0.06 -16.12 4.42
N SER A 13 -0.16 -17.33 3.93
CA SER A 13 0.09 -18.56 4.70
C SER A 13 1.55 -18.74 5.13
N GLU A 14 2.51 -18.05 4.49
CA GLU A 14 3.92 -18.02 4.88
C GLU A 14 4.24 -16.93 5.92
N ALA A 15 3.25 -16.09 6.29
CA ALA A 15 3.38 -14.99 7.24
C ALA A 15 4.50 -13.99 6.91
N LEU A 16 4.83 -13.78 5.65
CA LEU A 16 5.89 -12.88 5.19
C LEU A 16 5.36 -11.60 4.54
N GLY A 17 4.25 -11.69 3.82
CA GLY A 17 3.83 -10.64 2.92
C GLY A 17 4.92 -10.30 1.89
N TRP A 18 4.74 -9.25 1.11
CA TRP A 18 5.78 -8.76 0.20
C TRP A 18 6.93 -8.07 0.96
N VAL A 19 6.62 -7.41 2.08
CA VAL A 19 7.62 -6.70 2.91
C VAL A 19 8.58 -7.68 3.58
N GLY A 20 8.08 -8.77 4.15
CA GLY A 20 8.93 -9.81 4.74
C GLY A 20 9.84 -10.51 3.73
N ARG A 21 9.34 -10.71 2.48
CA ARG A 21 10.16 -11.22 1.38
C ARG A 21 11.24 -10.21 0.95
N LEU A 22 10.91 -8.92 0.91
CA LEU A 22 11.85 -7.83 0.64
C LEU A 22 12.92 -7.75 1.75
N ARG A 23 12.50 -7.84 3.00
CA ARG A 23 13.38 -7.89 4.16
C ARG A 23 14.39 -9.02 4.05
N LYS A 24 13.93 -10.24 3.77
CA LYS A 24 14.82 -11.41 3.54
C LYS A 24 15.82 -11.21 2.40
N LEU A 25 15.49 -10.40 1.39
CA LEU A 25 16.38 -10.09 0.29
C LEU A 25 17.43 -9.04 0.68
N LEU A 26 17.01 -7.94 1.29
CA LEU A 26 17.84 -6.77 1.52
C LEU A 26 18.70 -6.87 2.77
N GLU A 27 18.19 -7.46 3.86
CA GLU A 27 18.92 -7.63 5.13
C GLU A 27 19.96 -8.77 5.09
N LYS A 28 20.26 -9.31 3.90
CA LYS A 28 21.43 -10.19 3.74
C LYS A 28 22.76 -9.46 3.92
N ASN A 29 22.74 -8.15 3.75
CA ASN A 29 23.85 -7.26 4.04
C ASN A 29 23.51 -6.48 5.30
N ASP A 30 24.41 -6.41 6.26
CA ASP A 30 24.21 -5.82 7.59
C ASP A 30 23.92 -4.29 7.56
N ASP A 31 24.04 -3.65 6.38
CA ASP A 31 23.85 -2.20 6.22
C ASP A 31 22.40 -1.77 5.96
N VAL A 32 21.47 -2.72 5.80
CA VAL A 32 20.06 -2.44 5.46
C VAL A 32 19.12 -3.01 6.50
N SER A 33 18.21 -2.19 7.03
CA SER A 33 17.11 -2.63 7.89
C SER A 33 15.77 -2.29 7.23
N VAL A 34 14.88 -3.26 7.13
CA VAL A 34 13.54 -3.10 6.56
C VAL A 34 12.49 -3.17 7.67
N TYR A 35 11.78 -2.07 7.87
CA TYR A 35 10.70 -1.96 8.85
C TYR A 35 9.34 -2.07 8.17
N ASN A 36 8.47 -2.92 8.70
CA ASN A 36 7.09 -3.07 8.24
C ASN A 36 6.15 -2.36 9.21
N PHE A 37 5.58 -1.24 8.77
CA PHE A 37 4.56 -0.46 9.47
C PHE A 37 3.19 -0.60 8.77
N GLY A 38 2.87 -1.80 8.29
CA GLY A 38 1.54 -2.14 7.80
C GLY A 38 0.58 -2.37 8.95
N ILE A 39 -0.57 -1.68 8.97
CA ILE A 39 -1.65 -1.88 9.95
C ILE A 39 -2.95 -2.19 9.22
N CYS A 40 -3.58 -3.33 9.58
CA CYS A 40 -4.80 -3.77 8.93
C CYS A 40 -5.93 -2.73 9.07
N GLY A 41 -6.54 -2.40 7.94
CA GLY A 41 -7.67 -1.47 7.89
C GLY A 41 -7.30 0.02 7.80
N ASP A 42 -6.03 0.39 7.98
CA ASP A 42 -5.58 1.78 7.93
C ASP A 42 -5.96 2.46 6.60
N THR A 43 -6.38 3.70 6.75
CA THR A 43 -6.55 4.69 5.71
C THR A 43 -5.40 5.70 5.74
N THR A 44 -5.37 6.61 4.76
CA THR A 44 -4.40 7.72 4.79
C THR A 44 -4.60 8.65 5.99
N ASP A 45 -5.83 8.82 6.50
CA ASP A 45 -6.10 9.58 7.73
C ASP A 45 -5.47 8.92 8.97
N ASP A 46 -5.49 7.59 9.03
CA ASP A 46 -4.87 6.85 10.14
C ASP A 46 -3.35 6.88 10.04
N LEU A 47 -2.82 6.72 8.85
CA LEU A 47 -1.38 6.81 8.62
C LEU A 47 -0.81 8.19 8.99
N LEU A 48 -1.50 9.28 8.67
CA LEU A 48 -1.09 10.63 9.07
C LEU A 48 -0.92 10.80 10.59
N LYS A 49 -1.75 10.11 11.40
CA LYS A 49 -1.69 10.19 12.87
C LYS A 49 -0.43 9.55 13.46
N ARG A 50 0.15 8.56 12.78
CA ARG A 50 1.24 7.75 13.31
C ARG A 50 2.59 7.91 12.59
N PHE A 51 2.59 8.34 11.32
CA PHE A 51 3.78 8.35 10.48
C PHE A 51 4.98 9.06 11.11
N SER A 52 4.79 10.29 11.61
CA SER A 52 5.90 11.07 12.17
C SER A 52 6.52 10.44 13.41
N ILE A 53 5.70 9.85 14.28
CA ILE A 53 6.17 9.18 15.51
C ILE A 53 7.01 7.95 15.16
N GLU A 54 6.53 7.14 14.21
CA GLU A 54 7.23 5.93 13.76
C GLU A 54 8.51 6.28 12.97
N ALA A 55 8.44 7.28 12.10
CA ALA A 55 9.59 7.74 11.32
C ALA A 55 10.67 8.36 12.22
N ASP A 56 10.27 9.10 13.26
CA ASP A 56 11.19 9.65 14.26
C ASP A 56 11.99 8.56 14.99
N ALA A 57 11.35 7.43 15.27
CA ALA A 57 11.98 6.32 15.97
C ALA A 57 13.09 5.63 15.15
N ILE A 58 12.96 5.60 13.81
CA ILE A 58 13.87 4.84 12.94
C ILE A 58 14.72 5.70 12.00
N LYS A 59 14.36 6.99 11.80
CA LYS A 59 15.06 7.93 10.89
C LYS A 59 15.30 7.30 9.49
N PRO A 60 14.24 7.06 8.70
CA PRO A 60 14.35 6.28 7.47
C PRO A 60 15.20 6.99 6.41
N ASN A 61 16.01 6.21 5.68
CA ASN A 61 16.74 6.67 4.49
C ASN A 61 15.93 6.52 3.20
N VAL A 62 14.93 5.64 3.23
CA VAL A 62 13.95 5.43 2.14
C VAL A 62 12.58 5.29 2.79
N VAL A 63 11.59 5.99 2.27
CA VAL A 63 10.20 5.87 2.67
C VAL A 63 9.41 5.21 1.55
N VAL A 64 8.61 4.20 1.87
CA VAL A 64 7.69 3.56 0.93
C VAL A 64 6.27 3.68 1.47
N PHE A 65 5.39 4.32 0.72
CA PHE A 65 3.96 4.36 1.01
C PHE A 65 3.19 3.39 0.11
N ALA A 66 2.47 2.45 0.73
CA ALA A 66 1.60 1.47 0.07
C ALA A 66 0.24 1.50 0.78
N ILE A 67 -0.55 2.54 0.52
CA ILE A 67 -1.78 2.88 1.24
C ILE A 67 -2.82 3.46 0.30
N GLY A 68 -4.11 3.19 0.53
CA GLY A 68 -5.20 3.82 -0.22
C GLY A 68 -6.32 2.87 -0.61
N ILE A 69 -6.12 1.56 -0.56
CA ILE A 69 -7.19 0.62 -0.90
C ILE A 69 -8.37 0.75 0.09
N ASN A 70 -8.09 0.98 1.38
CA ASN A 70 -9.12 1.22 2.39
C ASN A 70 -9.79 2.58 2.27
N ASP A 71 -9.09 3.57 1.73
CA ASP A 71 -9.66 4.88 1.41
C ASP A 71 -10.75 4.76 0.33
N SER A 72 -10.50 3.95 -0.69
CA SER A 72 -11.37 3.76 -1.85
C SER A 72 -12.59 2.89 -1.59
N LYS A 73 -12.67 2.15 -0.49
CA LYS A 73 -13.81 1.27 -0.19
C LYS A 73 -15.06 2.04 0.20
N TYR A 74 -16.20 1.42 -0.02
CA TYR A 74 -17.48 1.93 0.48
C TYR A 74 -17.86 1.19 1.76
N PRO A 75 -18.18 1.90 2.86
CA PRO A 75 -18.79 1.28 4.03
C PRO A 75 -20.13 0.63 3.69
N VAL A 76 -20.55 -0.33 4.50
CA VAL A 76 -21.82 -1.02 4.31
C VAL A 76 -22.98 -0.01 4.33
N GLY A 77 -23.79 -0.02 3.27
CA GLY A 77 -24.95 0.87 3.14
C GLY A 77 -24.64 2.30 2.69
N GLU A 78 -23.36 2.66 2.55
CA GLU A 78 -22.96 4.01 2.16
C GLU A 78 -22.73 4.15 0.65
N THR A 79 -22.90 5.37 0.15
CA THR A 79 -22.64 5.75 -1.24
C THR A 79 -21.32 6.50 -1.41
N GLU A 80 -20.72 6.93 -0.31
CA GLU A 80 -19.46 7.64 -0.28
C GLU A 80 -18.33 6.70 0.12
N ASN A 81 -17.11 6.95 -0.40
CA ASN A 81 -15.91 6.24 0.01
C ASN A 81 -15.54 6.59 1.47
N VAL A 82 -14.82 5.69 2.15
CA VAL A 82 -14.32 5.94 3.52
C VAL A 82 -13.53 7.23 3.59
N ILE A 83 -12.65 7.45 2.62
CA ILE A 83 -11.95 8.72 2.42
C ILE A 83 -12.24 9.18 0.98
N SER A 84 -12.85 10.35 0.81
CA SER A 84 -13.09 10.87 -0.53
C SER A 84 -11.79 11.08 -1.32
N LEU A 85 -11.85 10.98 -2.64
CA LEU A 85 -10.67 11.16 -3.49
C LEU A 85 -9.95 12.50 -3.23
N GLU A 86 -10.71 13.57 -3.02
CA GLU A 86 -10.11 14.88 -2.73
C GLU A 86 -9.39 14.91 -1.39
N LYS A 87 -9.94 14.29 -0.37
CA LYS A 87 -9.28 14.15 0.94
C LYS A 87 -8.04 13.25 0.83
N TYR A 88 -8.13 12.14 0.09
CA TYR A 88 -7.00 11.27 -0.20
C TYR A 88 -5.83 12.02 -0.84
N LYS A 89 -6.13 12.84 -1.86
CA LYS A 89 -5.14 13.70 -2.52
C LYS A 89 -4.44 14.65 -1.55
N GLN A 90 -5.20 15.25 -0.62
CA GLN A 90 -4.65 16.12 0.42
C GLN A 90 -3.74 15.34 1.37
N ASN A 91 -4.20 14.16 1.81
CA ASN A 91 -3.46 13.30 2.72
C ASN A 91 -2.13 12.83 2.13
N MET A 92 -2.13 12.41 0.87
CA MET A 92 -0.89 11.97 0.20
C MET A 92 0.13 13.11 0.05
N ARG A 93 -0.33 14.34 -0.22
CA ARG A 93 0.56 15.52 -0.24
C ARG A 93 1.15 15.80 1.14
N GLU A 94 0.35 15.70 2.19
CA GLU A 94 0.85 15.92 3.57
C GLU A 94 1.80 14.80 4.00
N LEU A 95 1.50 13.52 3.68
CA LEU A 95 2.41 12.39 3.92
C LEU A 95 3.76 12.60 3.21
N LEU A 96 3.76 13.04 1.96
CA LEU A 96 4.99 13.36 1.24
C LEU A 96 5.77 14.48 1.90
N LYS A 97 5.10 15.55 2.30
CA LYS A 97 5.73 16.68 3.01
C LYS A 97 6.37 16.22 4.32
N LEU A 98 5.70 15.35 5.08
CA LEU A 98 6.24 14.77 6.31
C LEU A 98 7.44 13.85 6.01
N ALA A 99 7.37 13.02 4.96
CA ALA A 99 8.47 12.14 4.56
C ALA A 99 9.73 12.92 4.15
N LYS A 100 9.57 14.05 3.47
CA LYS A 100 10.68 14.92 3.05
C LYS A 100 11.46 15.53 4.23
N ASN A 101 10.96 15.48 5.47
CA ASN A 101 11.75 15.85 6.65
C ASN A 101 12.85 14.81 6.99
N TYR A 102 12.77 13.61 6.43
CA TYR A 102 13.71 12.50 6.69
C TYR A 102 14.54 12.16 5.45
N THR A 103 13.93 12.13 4.27
CA THR A 103 14.58 11.71 3.03
C THR A 103 13.85 12.22 1.79
N ASP A 104 14.61 12.42 0.70
CA ASP A 104 14.06 12.69 -0.64
C ASP A 104 13.73 11.39 -1.39
N LYS A 105 14.15 10.21 -0.87
CA LYS A 105 13.88 8.92 -1.48
C LYS A 105 12.53 8.38 -1.03
N VAL A 106 11.48 8.77 -1.75
CA VAL A 106 10.11 8.32 -1.50
C VAL A 106 9.61 7.49 -2.67
N VAL A 107 9.07 6.31 -2.37
CA VAL A 107 8.45 5.39 -3.33
C VAL A 107 6.97 5.27 -3.01
N ILE A 108 6.14 5.39 -4.02
CA ILE A 108 4.68 5.20 -3.91
C ILE A 108 4.33 3.88 -4.59
N VAL A 109 3.66 3.00 -3.88
CA VAL A 109 3.13 1.73 -4.41
C VAL A 109 1.62 1.87 -4.51
N GLY A 110 1.07 1.60 -5.70
CA GLY A 110 -0.36 1.62 -5.96
C GLY A 110 -1.12 0.51 -5.23
N ALA A 111 -2.45 0.53 -5.34
CA ALA A 111 -3.33 -0.52 -4.84
C ALA A 111 -3.56 -1.61 -5.91
N THR A 112 -3.82 -2.83 -5.47
CA THR A 112 -4.19 -3.98 -6.31
C THR A 112 -5.68 -3.96 -6.65
N LYS A 113 -6.09 -4.78 -7.63
CA LYS A 113 -7.50 -5.14 -7.84
C LYS A 113 -8.03 -6.00 -6.68
N ALA A 114 -9.34 -5.92 -6.48
CA ALA A 114 -10.10 -6.80 -5.59
C ALA A 114 -11.08 -7.68 -6.40
N ASP A 115 -11.45 -8.82 -5.87
CA ASP A 115 -12.64 -9.56 -6.32
C ASP A 115 -13.88 -8.84 -5.77
N GLU A 116 -14.53 -8.04 -6.60
CA GLU A 116 -15.69 -7.24 -6.23
C GLU A 116 -16.87 -8.09 -5.76
N ALA A 117 -17.03 -9.31 -6.30
CA ALA A 117 -18.14 -10.19 -5.96
C ALA A 117 -17.90 -10.82 -4.58
N LEU A 118 -16.67 -11.23 -4.30
CA LEU A 118 -16.33 -11.89 -3.04
C LEU A 118 -16.28 -10.89 -1.89
N THR A 119 -15.66 -9.73 -2.07
CA THR A 119 -15.62 -8.66 -1.06
C THR A 119 -17.01 -8.14 -0.71
N ARG A 120 -17.92 -8.05 -1.69
CA ARG A 120 -19.32 -7.67 -1.43
C ARG A 120 -20.06 -8.68 -0.55
N LYS A 121 -19.78 -9.98 -0.70
CA LYS A 121 -20.38 -11.02 0.16
C LYS A 121 -19.93 -10.90 1.61
N SER A 122 -18.70 -10.45 1.85
CA SER A 122 -18.16 -10.19 3.18
C SER A 122 -18.66 -8.88 3.82
N GLY A 123 -19.50 -8.12 3.11
CA GLY A 123 -20.10 -6.87 3.61
C GLY A 123 -19.28 -5.60 3.33
N THR A 124 -18.18 -5.72 2.59
CA THR A 124 -17.38 -4.54 2.18
C THR A 124 -17.40 -4.41 0.67
N ARG A 125 -17.59 -3.19 0.16
CA ARG A 125 -17.63 -2.96 -1.28
C ARG A 125 -16.36 -2.26 -1.76
N PHE A 126 -15.54 -3.00 -2.47
CA PHE A 126 -14.46 -2.47 -3.30
C PHE A 126 -14.94 -2.44 -4.75
N VAL A 127 -14.57 -1.40 -5.50
CA VAL A 127 -14.92 -1.23 -6.91
C VAL A 127 -13.63 -0.91 -7.67
N ASN A 128 -13.24 -1.80 -8.57
CA ASN A 128 -11.95 -1.70 -9.27
C ASN A 128 -11.80 -0.40 -10.08
N ALA A 129 -12.87 0.10 -10.69
CA ALA A 129 -12.86 1.39 -11.37
C ALA A 129 -12.56 2.56 -10.40
N VAL A 130 -13.02 2.47 -9.15
CA VAL A 130 -12.72 3.48 -8.12
C VAL A 130 -11.28 3.33 -7.62
N ILE A 131 -10.82 2.11 -7.33
CA ILE A 131 -9.42 1.84 -6.97
C ILE A 131 -8.48 2.40 -8.05
N GLN A 132 -8.81 2.17 -9.33
CA GLN A 132 -8.04 2.72 -10.45
C GLN A 132 -7.98 4.24 -10.41
N THR A 133 -9.08 4.92 -10.09
CA THR A 133 -9.09 6.40 -9.99
C THR A 133 -8.11 6.91 -8.91
N TYR A 134 -7.97 6.20 -7.78
CA TYR A 134 -6.98 6.52 -6.75
C TYR A 134 -5.55 6.24 -7.24
N ASN A 135 -5.33 5.15 -7.96
CA ASN A 135 -4.04 4.83 -8.57
C ASN A 135 -3.64 5.83 -9.66
N ASP A 136 -4.58 6.26 -10.50
CA ASP A 136 -4.33 7.27 -11.53
C ASP A 136 -3.83 8.57 -10.89
N PHE A 137 -4.47 9.01 -9.80
CA PHE A 137 -3.96 10.13 -9.03
C PHE A 137 -2.54 9.87 -8.48
N LEU A 138 -2.26 8.71 -7.89
CA LEU A 138 -0.93 8.40 -7.36
C LEU A 138 0.14 8.46 -8.46
N LYS A 139 -0.18 7.97 -9.64
CA LYS A 139 0.71 8.03 -10.79
C LYS A 139 1.01 9.47 -11.20
N GLU A 140 -0.04 10.27 -11.45
CA GLU A 140 0.10 11.70 -11.82
C GLU A 140 0.83 12.49 -10.73
N PHE A 141 0.50 12.25 -9.46
CA PHE A 141 1.14 12.87 -8.32
C PHE A 141 2.63 12.54 -8.24
N SER A 142 2.97 11.26 -8.41
CA SER A 142 4.37 10.82 -8.40
C SER A 142 5.16 11.43 -9.56
N GLU A 143 4.60 11.48 -10.76
CA GLU A 143 5.21 12.14 -11.92
C GLU A 143 5.47 13.63 -11.66
N SER A 144 4.48 14.34 -11.09
CA SER A 144 4.60 15.77 -10.80
C SER A 144 5.62 16.10 -9.70
N GLU A 145 5.83 15.20 -8.74
CA GLU A 145 6.75 15.37 -7.62
C GLU A 145 8.13 14.71 -7.85
N GLY A 146 8.33 14.08 -9.01
CA GLY A 146 9.58 13.38 -9.35
C GLY A 146 9.83 12.14 -8.50
N LEU A 147 8.75 11.46 -8.05
CA LEU A 147 8.81 10.26 -7.22
C LEU A 147 8.76 8.99 -8.08
N THR A 148 9.20 7.88 -7.49
CA THR A 148 8.99 6.57 -8.07
C THR A 148 7.57 6.08 -7.77
N PHE A 149 6.79 5.79 -8.81
CA PHE A 149 5.50 5.08 -8.71
C PHE A 149 5.67 3.63 -9.14
N VAL A 150 5.17 2.71 -8.33
CA VAL A 150 5.14 1.27 -8.65
C VAL A 150 3.70 0.87 -8.89
N ASP A 151 3.35 0.67 -10.15
CA ASP A 151 2.03 0.18 -10.52
C ASP A 151 1.94 -1.32 -10.26
N ILE A 152 0.99 -1.71 -9.43
CA ILE A 152 0.70 -3.11 -9.10
C ILE A 152 -0.77 -3.49 -9.35
N PHE A 153 -1.54 -2.63 -10.03
CA PHE A 153 -2.97 -2.83 -10.21
C PHE A 153 -3.31 -4.15 -10.92
N ASP A 154 -2.55 -4.49 -11.97
CA ASP A 154 -2.77 -5.67 -12.80
C ASP A 154 -1.79 -6.84 -12.50
N VAL A 155 -1.03 -6.76 -11.40
CA VAL A 155 -0.02 -7.79 -11.07
C VAL A 155 -0.65 -9.09 -10.60
N LEU A 156 -1.83 -9.02 -9.96
CA LEU A 156 -2.51 -10.18 -9.39
C LEU A 156 -3.64 -10.67 -10.29
N ASP A 157 -3.76 -12.00 -10.43
CA ASP A 157 -4.96 -12.65 -10.92
C ASP A 157 -5.95 -12.80 -9.75
N ILE A 158 -7.09 -12.11 -9.83
CA ILE A 158 -8.10 -12.10 -8.77
C ILE A 158 -8.69 -13.48 -8.48
N ASN A 159 -8.59 -14.44 -9.42
CA ASN A 159 -9.14 -15.78 -9.25
C ASN A 159 -8.20 -16.75 -8.53
N THR A 160 -6.89 -16.48 -8.52
CA THR A 160 -5.88 -17.43 -8.04
C THR A 160 -4.93 -16.87 -7.00
N ASP A 161 -4.76 -15.54 -6.94
CA ASP A 161 -3.73 -14.89 -6.14
C ASP A 161 -4.27 -14.24 -4.85
N LEU A 162 -5.60 -14.25 -4.65
CA LEU A 162 -6.25 -13.68 -3.46
C LEU A 162 -6.73 -14.80 -2.52
N ASP A 163 -6.68 -14.53 -1.21
CA ASP A 163 -7.18 -15.42 -0.16
C ASP A 163 -8.68 -15.22 0.09
N ASP A 164 -9.09 -13.97 0.27
CA ASP A 164 -10.47 -13.58 0.65
C ASP A 164 -11.14 -12.61 -0.34
N GLY A 165 -10.53 -12.44 -1.51
CA GLY A 165 -10.99 -11.50 -2.54
C GLY A 165 -10.35 -10.10 -2.43
N LEU A 166 -9.58 -9.83 -1.37
CA LEU A 166 -8.84 -8.59 -1.18
C LEU A 166 -7.37 -8.82 -0.89
N HIS A 167 -7.08 -9.66 0.10
CA HIS A 167 -5.73 -9.92 0.55
C HIS A 167 -5.06 -10.98 -0.33
N PRO A 168 -3.82 -10.75 -0.79
CA PRO A 168 -3.08 -11.74 -1.55
C PRO A 168 -2.78 -12.99 -0.70
N ASN A 169 -2.84 -14.15 -1.32
CA ASN A 169 -2.27 -15.37 -0.75
C ASN A 169 -0.73 -15.42 -0.95
N ALA A 170 -0.08 -16.49 -0.51
CA ALA A 170 1.39 -16.62 -0.60
C ALA A 170 1.93 -16.44 -2.04
N GLN A 171 1.20 -16.97 -3.05
CA GLN A 171 1.56 -16.81 -4.47
C GLN A 171 1.42 -15.35 -4.91
N GLY A 172 0.31 -14.69 -4.57
CA GLY A 172 0.06 -13.28 -4.86
C GLY A 172 1.14 -12.38 -4.23
N TYR A 173 1.49 -12.61 -2.98
CA TYR A 173 2.59 -11.88 -2.33
C TYR A 173 3.94 -12.11 -3.00
N GLY A 174 4.19 -13.30 -3.51
CA GLY A 174 5.38 -13.59 -4.32
C GLY A 174 5.45 -12.72 -5.58
N LYS A 175 4.31 -12.52 -6.27
CA LYS A 175 4.22 -11.67 -7.46
C LYS A 175 4.40 -10.19 -7.10
N LEU A 176 3.75 -9.70 -6.03
CA LEU A 176 3.94 -8.33 -5.56
C LEU A 176 5.40 -8.05 -5.22
N PHE A 177 6.03 -8.93 -4.44
CA PHE A 177 7.46 -8.85 -4.13
C PHE A 177 8.32 -8.82 -5.40
N GLY A 178 8.03 -9.71 -6.37
CA GLY A 178 8.74 -9.78 -7.65
C GLY A 178 8.76 -8.46 -8.41
N THR A 179 7.64 -7.71 -8.36
CA THR A 179 7.48 -6.40 -8.99
C THR A 179 8.14 -5.30 -8.17
N ILE A 180 7.80 -5.18 -6.88
CA ILE A 180 8.18 -4.05 -6.01
C ILE A 180 9.69 -4.03 -5.72
N LYS A 181 10.35 -5.19 -5.57
CA LYS A 181 11.79 -5.28 -5.23
C LYS A 181 12.72 -4.51 -6.17
N ASN A 182 12.29 -4.26 -7.41
CA ASN A 182 13.10 -3.57 -8.42
C ASN A 182 13.16 -2.06 -8.20
N PHE A 183 12.27 -1.51 -7.40
CA PHE A 183 12.10 -0.07 -7.15
C PHE A 183 12.56 0.37 -5.76
N VAL A 184 12.76 -0.58 -4.84
CA VAL A 184 13.21 -0.32 -3.46
C VAL A 184 14.63 -0.86 -3.33
N LYS A 185 15.63 0.03 -3.48
CA LYS A 185 17.06 -0.27 -3.39
C LYS A 185 17.79 0.77 -2.56
#